data_d4229fbba8428d1ecd3eadd1e8db9983
#
_entry.id   d4229fbba8428d1ecd3eadd1e8db9983
#
_cell.length_a   1.000
_cell.length_b   1.000
_cell.length_c   1.000
_cell.angle_alpha   90.00
_cell.angle_beta   90.00
_cell.angle_gamma   90.00
#
_symmetry.space_group_name_H-M   'P 1'
#
loop_
_entity.id
_entity.type
_entity.pdbx_description
1 polymer ?
#
loop_
_entity_poly.entity_id
_entity_poly.type
_entity_poly.pdbx_seq_one_letter_code
_entity_poly.pdbx_strand_id
1 'polypeptide(L)'
;NTADTTAVYKFYVFKIGTKTQFKEKMYKFLKYCDIQKDITDFWNINIDKIKPFYKNQQQKDDVIISASPEFLLAPICKTLKINYLMASVVDEHTGKYSGINCHGEEKVRRYREMFGDTKIHEFYSDSYSDAPLAKISEKAFIVKGNRLLDWDFSK
;
A
#
# COMPACT_ATOMS: atom_id res chain seq x y z
N ASN A 1 -24.30 -12.17 -0.46
CA ASN A 1 -23.48 -11.57 -1.54
C ASN A 1 -22.56 -12.63 -2.17
N THR A 2 -23.20 -13.62 -2.82
CA THR A 2 -22.54 -14.79 -3.44
C THR A 2 -21.70 -14.43 -4.68
N ALA A 3 -22.00 -13.31 -5.37
CA ALA A 3 -21.29 -12.91 -6.58
C ALA A 3 -19.84 -12.49 -6.34
N ASP A 4 -19.54 -11.85 -5.22
CA ASP A 4 -18.19 -11.33 -4.91
C ASP A 4 -17.27 -12.45 -4.42
N THR A 5 -17.79 -13.43 -3.70
CA THR A 5 -17.03 -14.61 -3.27
C THR A 5 -16.56 -15.44 -4.46
N THR A 6 -17.40 -15.59 -5.50
CA THR A 6 -17.06 -16.30 -6.74
C THR A 6 -15.93 -15.59 -7.51
N ALA A 7 -15.90 -14.26 -7.52
CA ALA A 7 -14.84 -13.49 -8.18
C ALA A 7 -13.49 -13.61 -7.45
N VAL A 8 -13.52 -13.60 -6.11
CA VAL A 8 -12.35 -13.85 -5.24
C VAL A 8 -11.79 -15.25 -5.51
N TYR A 9 -12.64 -16.26 -5.48
CA TYR A 9 -12.26 -17.65 -5.74
C TYR A 9 -11.64 -17.83 -7.13
N LYS A 10 -12.25 -17.26 -8.18
CA LYS A 10 -11.71 -17.32 -9.55
C LYS A 10 -10.34 -16.68 -9.66
N PHE A 11 -10.10 -15.55 -9.03
CA PHE A 11 -8.78 -14.90 -9.07
C PHE A 11 -7.70 -15.73 -8.36
N TYR A 12 -7.97 -16.21 -7.14
CA TYR A 12 -6.96 -16.95 -6.38
C TYR A 12 -6.73 -18.37 -6.91
N VAL A 13 -7.75 -19.06 -7.35
CA VAL A 13 -7.63 -20.46 -7.81
C VAL A 13 -7.26 -20.54 -9.29
N PHE A 14 -7.85 -19.71 -10.15
CA PHE A 14 -7.66 -19.78 -11.60
C PHE A 14 -6.82 -18.64 -12.18
N LYS A 15 -6.43 -17.64 -11.37
CA LYS A 15 -5.69 -16.43 -11.80
C LYS A 15 -6.33 -15.74 -13.01
N ILE A 16 -7.67 -15.70 -13.07
CA ILE A 16 -8.42 -15.06 -14.15
C ILE A 16 -8.56 -13.55 -13.86
N GLY A 17 -8.04 -12.72 -14.76
CA GLY A 17 -8.08 -11.26 -14.66
C GLY A 17 -6.84 -10.66 -14.02
N THR A 18 -6.79 -9.31 -13.92
CA THR A 18 -5.69 -8.58 -13.30
C THR A 18 -5.94 -8.35 -11.80
N LYS A 19 -4.85 -8.10 -11.05
CA LYS A 19 -4.96 -7.70 -9.64
C LYS A 19 -5.84 -6.46 -9.45
N THR A 20 -5.80 -5.52 -10.40
CA THR A 20 -6.62 -4.31 -10.38
C THR A 20 -8.10 -4.63 -10.53
N GLN A 21 -8.47 -5.42 -11.54
CA GLN A 21 -9.85 -5.86 -11.75
C GLN A 21 -10.42 -6.62 -10.55
N PHE A 22 -9.59 -7.45 -9.91
CA PHE A 22 -9.96 -8.15 -8.70
C PHE A 22 -10.26 -7.17 -7.55
N LYS A 23 -9.37 -6.21 -7.31
CA LYS A 23 -9.56 -5.17 -6.29
C LYS A 23 -10.80 -4.31 -6.54
N GLU A 24 -11.05 -3.90 -7.79
CA GLU A 24 -12.26 -3.15 -8.13
C GLU A 24 -13.55 -3.94 -7.83
N LYS A 25 -13.54 -5.25 -8.05
CA LYS A 25 -14.67 -6.10 -7.68
C LYS A 25 -14.86 -6.18 -6.17
N MET A 26 -13.74 -6.26 -5.42
CA MET A 26 -13.78 -6.22 -3.96
C MET A 26 -14.32 -4.89 -3.43
N TYR A 27 -13.94 -3.77 -4.05
CA TYR A 27 -14.32 -2.42 -3.60
C TYR A 27 -15.75 -2.00 -3.95
N LYS A 28 -16.53 -2.82 -4.66
CA LYS A 28 -17.93 -2.51 -4.99
C LYS A 28 -18.81 -2.21 -3.77
N PHE A 29 -18.44 -2.68 -2.59
CA PHE A 29 -19.18 -2.40 -1.36
C PHE A 29 -19.08 -0.93 -0.92
N LEU A 30 -18.05 -0.18 -1.37
CA LEU A 30 -17.82 1.21 -0.99
C LEU A 30 -19.03 2.11 -1.24
N LYS A 31 -19.81 1.83 -2.29
CA LYS A 31 -21.04 2.58 -2.59
C LYS A 31 -22.12 2.52 -1.50
N TYR A 32 -21.97 1.61 -0.53
CA TYR A 32 -22.90 1.46 0.59
C TYR A 32 -22.31 1.96 1.92
N CYS A 33 -21.09 2.49 1.90
CA CYS A 33 -20.35 2.92 3.08
C CYS A 33 -20.44 4.43 3.29
N ASP A 34 -20.43 4.86 4.53
CA ASP A 34 -20.06 6.21 4.91
C ASP A 34 -18.53 6.28 5.02
N ILE A 35 -17.88 6.54 3.88
CA ILE A 35 -16.43 6.41 3.74
C ILE A 35 -15.66 7.24 4.77
N GLN A 36 -16.08 8.47 5.03
CA GLN A 36 -15.39 9.36 5.97
C GLN A 36 -15.48 8.83 7.41
N LYS A 37 -16.68 8.38 7.79
CA LYS A 37 -16.88 7.78 9.10
C LYS A 37 -16.13 6.47 9.24
N ASP A 38 -16.26 5.58 8.26
CA ASP A 38 -15.67 4.24 8.31
C ASP A 38 -14.13 4.28 8.34
N ILE A 39 -13.51 5.20 7.61
CA ILE A 39 -12.04 5.40 7.64
C ILE A 39 -11.61 5.98 9.00
N THR A 40 -12.37 6.94 9.53
CA THR A 40 -12.08 7.51 10.85
C THR A 40 -12.13 6.43 11.92
N ASP A 41 -13.19 5.64 11.95
CA ASP A 41 -13.37 4.53 12.89
C ASP A 41 -12.27 3.47 12.73
N PHE A 42 -11.94 3.12 11.47
CA PHE A 42 -10.86 2.18 11.18
C PHE A 42 -9.53 2.64 11.78
N TRP A 43 -9.14 3.88 11.58
CA TRP A 43 -7.85 4.37 12.09
C TRP A 43 -7.87 4.60 13.60
N ASN A 44 -8.98 5.03 14.19
CA ASN A 44 -9.14 5.12 15.65
C ASN A 44 -8.88 3.77 16.33
N ILE A 45 -9.34 2.67 15.74
CA ILE A 45 -9.14 1.31 16.26
C ILE A 45 -7.74 0.76 15.98
N ASN A 46 -7.09 1.21 14.88
CA ASN A 46 -5.89 0.57 14.36
C ASN A 46 -4.60 1.41 14.50
N ILE A 47 -4.67 2.65 14.94
CA ILE A 47 -3.49 3.53 15.06
C ILE A 47 -2.41 2.95 15.97
N ASP A 48 -2.80 2.26 17.03
CA ASP A 48 -1.87 1.63 17.97
C ASP A 48 -1.17 0.40 17.37
N LYS A 49 -1.69 -0.15 16.28
CA LYS A 49 -1.09 -1.28 15.55
C LYS A 49 0.04 -0.88 14.60
N ILE A 50 0.31 0.43 14.45
CA ILE A 50 1.49 0.90 13.74
C ILE A 50 2.73 0.34 14.43
N LYS A 51 3.60 -0.26 13.61
CA LYS A 51 4.76 -1.01 14.11
C LYS A 51 5.67 -0.16 15.00
N PRO A 52 6.07 -0.66 16.17
CA PRO A 52 6.94 0.08 17.09
C PRO A 52 8.24 0.55 16.44
N PHE A 53 8.87 -0.28 15.59
CA PHE A 53 10.10 0.10 14.90
C PHE A 53 9.91 1.37 14.07
N TYR A 54 8.77 1.50 13.37
CA TYR A 54 8.48 2.67 12.56
C TYR A 54 8.28 3.92 13.44
N LYS A 55 7.47 3.82 14.49
CA LYS A 55 7.25 4.93 15.43
C LYS A 55 8.55 5.48 16.03
N ASN A 56 9.53 4.59 16.28
CA ASN A 56 10.79 4.95 16.93
C ASN A 56 11.80 5.61 15.96
N GLN A 57 11.66 5.40 14.66
CA GLN A 57 12.61 5.87 13.66
C GLN A 57 12.04 6.81 12.60
N GLN A 58 10.75 7.15 12.69
CA GLN A 58 10.06 8.01 11.73
C GLN A 58 10.81 9.33 11.51
N GLN A 59 11.01 9.69 10.25
CA GLN A 59 11.63 10.93 9.81
C GLN A 59 10.61 11.78 9.03
N LYS A 60 10.94 13.09 8.88
CA LYS A 60 10.06 14.03 8.15
C LYS A 60 10.01 13.78 6.64
N ASP A 61 11.02 13.16 6.10
CA ASP A 61 11.19 12.83 4.69
C ASP A 61 10.84 11.38 4.36
N ASP A 62 10.23 10.66 5.31
CA ASP A 62 9.69 9.33 5.05
C ASP A 62 8.65 9.36 3.92
N VAL A 63 8.72 8.34 3.08
CA VAL A 63 7.83 8.14 1.94
C VAL A 63 7.01 6.87 2.13
N ILE A 64 5.69 6.99 2.13
CA ILE A 64 4.79 5.83 2.11
C ILE A 64 4.43 5.51 0.66
N ILE A 65 4.76 4.30 0.21
CA ILE A 65 4.44 3.82 -1.14
C ILE A 65 3.58 2.55 -1.02
N SER A 66 2.33 2.63 -1.43
CA SER A 66 1.36 1.55 -1.17
C SER A 66 0.42 1.27 -2.34
N ALA A 67 0.08 0.00 -2.52
CA ALA A 67 -0.99 -0.42 -3.42
C ALA A 67 -2.40 -0.29 -2.82
N SER A 68 -2.52 0.21 -1.60
CA SER A 68 -3.81 0.54 -0.98
C SER A 68 -4.38 1.83 -1.55
N PRO A 69 -5.70 2.07 -1.42
CA PRO A 69 -6.31 3.32 -1.84
C PRO A 69 -5.75 4.53 -1.09
N GLU A 70 -5.53 5.63 -1.82
CA GLU A 70 -5.03 6.88 -1.25
C GLU A 70 -5.98 7.43 -0.18
N PHE A 71 -7.29 7.43 -0.43
CA PHE A 71 -8.29 7.92 0.51
C PHE A 71 -8.25 7.20 1.88
N LEU A 72 -7.81 5.92 1.90
CA LEU A 72 -7.65 5.17 3.13
C LEU A 72 -6.39 5.59 3.91
N LEU A 73 -5.30 5.89 3.21
CA LEU A 73 -4.00 6.17 3.82
C LEU A 73 -3.76 7.65 4.12
N ALA A 74 -4.33 8.56 3.33
CA ALA A 74 -4.13 9.99 3.50
C ALA A 74 -4.44 10.51 4.91
N PRO A 75 -5.53 10.10 5.59
CA PRO A 75 -5.83 10.56 6.94
C PRO A 75 -4.78 10.16 7.96
N ILE A 76 -4.27 8.91 7.91
CA ILE A 76 -3.24 8.47 8.86
C ILE A 76 -1.88 9.11 8.54
N CYS A 77 -1.52 9.30 7.28
CA CYS A 77 -0.32 10.03 6.91
C CYS A 77 -0.34 11.46 7.45
N LYS A 78 -1.49 12.14 7.35
CA LYS A 78 -1.67 13.48 7.95
C LYS A 78 -1.49 13.45 9.47
N THR A 79 -2.09 12.49 10.17
CA THR A 79 -1.97 12.34 11.63
C THR A 79 -0.51 12.10 12.05
N LEU A 80 0.22 11.28 11.30
CA LEU A 80 1.63 10.96 11.54
C LEU A 80 2.59 12.01 10.97
N LYS A 81 2.09 13.08 10.35
CA LYS A 81 2.90 14.14 9.71
C LYS A 81 3.85 13.61 8.63
N ILE A 82 3.41 12.60 7.89
CA ILE A 82 4.11 12.06 6.73
C ILE A 82 3.75 12.94 5.53
N ASN A 83 4.76 13.51 4.87
CA ASN A 83 4.56 14.47 3.78
C ASN A 83 4.43 13.80 2.41
N TYR A 84 4.96 12.58 2.25
CA TYR A 84 5.03 11.92 0.95
C TYR A 84 4.22 10.62 0.98
N LEU A 85 3.09 10.63 0.27
CA LEU A 85 2.24 9.46 0.06
C LEU A 85 2.12 9.17 -1.43
N MET A 86 2.51 7.97 -1.84
CA MET A 86 2.29 7.42 -3.18
C MET A 86 1.39 6.19 -3.04
N ALA A 87 0.12 6.35 -3.37
CA ALA A 87 -0.86 5.29 -3.20
C ALA A 87 -1.69 5.11 -4.48
N SER A 88 -2.48 4.05 -4.55
CA SER A 88 -3.38 3.87 -5.69
C SER A 88 -4.54 4.85 -5.61
N VAL A 89 -4.77 5.59 -6.69
CA VAL A 89 -5.93 6.47 -6.80
C VAL A 89 -7.16 5.62 -7.11
N VAL A 90 -8.08 5.56 -6.17
CA VAL A 90 -9.32 4.79 -6.26
C VAL A 90 -10.48 5.71 -5.91
N ASP A 91 -11.51 5.66 -6.73
CA ASP A 91 -12.75 6.38 -6.44
C ASP A 91 -13.43 5.79 -5.20
N GLU A 92 -13.64 6.61 -4.18
CA GLU A 92 -14.15 6.18 -2.88
C GLU A 92 -15.60 5.72 -2.89
N HIS A 93 -16.37 6.06 -3.93
CA HIS A 93 -17.77 5.67 -4.06
C HIS A 93 -17.96 4.43 -4.94
N THR A 94 -17.14 4.29 -5.99
CA THR A 94 -17.31 3.20 -6.97
C THR A 94 -16.28 2.09 -6.83
N GLY A 95 -15.17 2.36 -6.15
CA GLY A 95 -14.03 1.44 -6.03
C GLY A 95 -13.23 1.27 -7.32
N LYS A 96 -13.47 2.12 -8.33
CA LYS A 96 -12.73 2.07 -9.60
C LYS A 96 -11.36 2.74 -9.46
N TYR A 97 -10.37 2.16 -10.08
CA TYR A 97 -9.03 2.75 -10.17
C TYR A 97 -9.01 3.89 -11.19
N SER A 98 -8.40 4.99 -10.80
CA SER A 98 -8.01 6.07 -11.69
C SER A 98 -6.50 5.93 -11.96
N GLY A 99 -6.15 5.37 -13.12
CA GLY A 99 -4.77 5.09 -13.48
C GLY A 99 -4.27 3.72 -13.02
N ILE A 100 -2.95 3.59 -12.89
CA ILE A 100 -2.26 2.32 -12.63
C ILE A 100 -2.21 2.03 -11.12
N ASN A 101 -2.50 0.78 -10.75
CA ASN A 101 -2.32 0.31 -9.37
C ASN A 101 -0.86 0.47 -8.92
N CYS A 102 -0.61 1.12 -7.80
CA CYS A 102 0.72 1.38 -7.23
C CYS A 102 1.36 0.09 -6.69
N HIS A 103 1.80 -0.80 -7.60
CA HIS A 103 2.33 -2.13 -7.30
C HIS A 103 3.53 -2.47 -8.20
N GLY A 104 4.53 -3.17 -7.64
CA GLY A 104 5.71 -3.61 -8.39
C GLY A 104 6.49 -2.43 -8.98
N GLU A 105 6.82 -2.48 -10.26
CA GLU A 105 7.59 -1.45 -10.99
C GLU A 105 6.90 -0.08 -10.99
N GLU A 106 5.57 -0.02 -10.90
CA GLU A 106 4.85 1.25 -10.80
C GLU A 106 5.24 2.04 -9.55
N LYS A 107 5.59 1.37 -8.46
CA LYS A 107 6.12 2.04 -7.26
C LYS A 107 7.45 2.74 -7.54
N VAL A 108 8.34 2.08 -8.29
CA VAL A 108 9.64 2.65 -8.70
C VAL A 108 9.42 3.83 -9.65
N ARG A 109 8.52 3.68 -10.63
CA ARG A 109 8.21 4.77 -11.57
C ARG A 109 7.75 6.02 -10.82
N ARG A 110 6.81 5.89 -9.88
CA ARG A 110 6.30 7.03 -9.08
C ARG A 110 7.37 7.63 -8.19
N TYR A 111 8.22 6.79 -7.58
CA TYR A 111 9.33 7.27 -6.76
C TYR A 111 10.29 8.11 -7.60
N ARG A 112 10.69 7.61 -8.78
CA ARG A 112 11.60 8.33 -9.69
C ARG A 112 10.99 9.60 -10.27
N GLU A 113 9.69 9.61 -10.53
CA GLU A 113 8.99 10.81 -11.01
C GLU A 113 9.07 11.97 -10.00
N MET A 114 9.05 11.67 -8.71
CA MET A 114 9.11 12.67 -7.64
C MET A 114 10.54 13.00 -7.19
N PHE A 115 11.41 12.01 -7.10
CA PHE A 115 12.74 12.13 -6.50
C PHE A 115 13.90 11.89 -7.48
N GLY A 116 13.63 11.63 -8.76
CA GLY A 116 14.65 11.32 -9.77
C GLY A 116 15.41 10.04 -9.43
N ASP A 117 16.71 10.06 -9.63
CA ASP A 117 17.60 8.94 -9.36
C ASP A 117 18.15 8.92 -7.91
N THR A 118 17.54 9.69 -7.00
CA THR A 118 17.91 9.67 -5.59
C THR A 118 17.69 8.26 -5.03
N LYS A 119 18.71 7.70 -4.41
CA LYS A 119 18.60 6.40 -3.76
C LYS A 119 17.76 6.46 -2.50
N ILE A 120 16.99 5.43 -2.26
CA ILE A 120 16.30 5.23 -1.00
C ILE A 120 17.36 4.81 0.04
N HIS A 121 17.48 5.55 1.12
CA HIS A 121 18.45 5.23 2.15
C HIS A 121 18.12 3.89 2.86
N GLU A 122 16.90 3.78 3.36
CA GLU A 122 16.41 2.54 3.99
C GLU A 122 15.00 2.21 3.49
N PHE A 123 14.77 0.97 3.14
CA PHE A 123 13.49 0.47 2.63
C PHE A 123 12.96 -0.67 3.49
N TYR A 124 11.67 -0.63 3.78
CA TYR A 124 10.97 -1.59 4.62
C TYR A 124 9.70 -2.08 3.93
N SER A 125 9.54 -3.39 3.78
CA SER A 125 8.29 -4.00 3.29
C SER A 125 8.05 -5.37 3.93
N ASP A 126 6.79 -5.77 4.00
CA ASP A 126 6.38 -7.11 4.45
C ASP A 126 6.28 -8.12 3.28
N SER A 127 6.53 -7.67 2.05
CA SER A 127 6.34 -8.46 0.85
C SER A 127 7.53 -8.38 -0.13
N TYR A 128 8.01 -9.53 -0.56
CA TYR A 128 9.01 -9.61 -1.64
C TYR A 128 8.50 -9.13 -3.00
N SER A 129 7.19 -8.91 -3.17
CA SER A 129 6.65 -8.26 -4.38
C SER A 129 7.13 -6.81 -4.55
N ASP A 130 7.72 -6.21 -3.51
CA ASP A 130 8.31 -4.88 -3.52
C ASP A 130 9.83 -4.89 -3.81
N ALA A 131 10.37 -6.02 -4.28
CA ALA A 131 11.77 -6.15 -4.71
C ALA A 131 12.26 -5.05 -5.66
N PRO A 132 11.44 -4.48 -6.57
CA PRO A 132 11.88 -3.36 -7.40
C PRO A 132 12.33 -2.13 -6.58
N LEU A 133 11.64 -1.77 -5.49
CA LEU A 133 12.07 -0.69 -4.59
C LEU A 133 13.30 -1.09 -3.77
N ALA A 134 13.35 -2.34 -3.27
CA ALA A 134 14.50 -2.82 -2.54
C ALA A 134 15.80 -2.74 -3.36
N LYS A 135 15.73 -3.01 -4.67
CA LYS A 135 16.88 -2.94 -5.59
C LYS A 135 17.47 -1.54 -5.80
N ILE A 136 16.67 -0.50 -5.59
CA ILE A 136 17.13 0.90 -5.70
C ILE A 136 17.43 1.53 -4.34
N SER A 137 17.41 0.74 -3.28
CA SER A 137 17.67 1.17 -1.90
C SER A 137 19.11 0.82 -1.50
N GLU A 138 19.71 1.64 -0.62
CA GLU A 138 21.02 1.36 -0.04
C GLU A 138 20.93 0.20 0.95
N LYS A 139 19.88 0.18 1.75
CA LYS A 139 19.53 -0.90 2.67
C LYS A 139 18.07 -1.27 2.49
N ALA A 140 17.78 -2.56 2.51
CA ALA A 140 16.42 -3.06 2.41
C ALA A 140 16.14 -4.12 3.48
N PHE A 141 14.95 -4.05 4.07
CA PHE A 141 14.53 -4.94 5.14
C PHE A 141 13.16 -5.55 4.84
N ILE A 142 13.04 -6.85 5.14
CA ILE A 142 11.76 -7.55 5.17
C ILE A 142 11.21 -7.54 6.60
N VAL A 143 9.98 -7.07 6.75
CA VAL A 143 9.30 -6.95 8.04
C VAL A 143 8.45 -8.18 8.30
N LYS A 144 8.77 -8.96 9.33
CA LYS A 144 7.98 -10.13 9.75
C LYS A 144 7.50 -9.96 11.18
N GLY A 145 6.23 -9.61 11.33
CA GLY A 145 5.67 -9.22 12.64
C GLY A 145 6.36 -7.95 13.13
N ASN A 146 7.09 -8.02 14.23
CA ASN A 146 7.89 -6.93 14.80
C ASN A 146 9.40 -7.08 14.54
N ARG A 147 9.80 -8.07 13.73
CA ARG A 147 11.22 -8.31 13.41
C ARG A 147 11.58 -7.70 12.07
N LEU A 148 12.74 -7.07 12.01
CA LEU A 148 13.40 -6.62 10.81
C LEU A 148 14.47 -7.65 10.43
N LEU A 149 14.42 -8.12 9.20
CA LEU A 149 15.39 -9.05 8.63
C LEU A 149 15.97 -8.41 7.38
N ASP A 150 17.22 -8.66 7.08
CA ASP A 150 17.81 -8.20 5.83
C ASP A 150 17.07 -8.76 4.62
N TRP A 151 17.00 -7.96 3.56
CA TRP A 151 16.32 -8.36 2.34
C TRP A 151 17.07 -9.48 1.62
N ASP A 152 16.36 -10.57 1.34
CA ASP A 152 16.90 -11.71 0.59
C ASP A 152 16.55 -11.52 -0.90
N PHE A 153 17.54 -11.10 -1.69
CA PHE A 153 17.41 -10.88 -3.13
C PHE A 153 17.33 -12.16 -3.97
N SER A 154 17.41 -13.33 -3.34
CA SER A 154 17.25 -14.63 -4.03
C SER A 154 15.77 -15.06 -4.16
N LYS A 155 14.85 -14.32 -3.55
CA LYS A 155 13.41 -14.63 -3.50
C LYS A 155 12.60 -13.85 -4.48
#